data_50554e80d3d7ba6d19225a8b650080f8
#
_entry.id   50554e80d3d7ba6d19225a8b650080f8
#
_cell.length_a   1.000
_cell.length_b   1.000
_cell.length_c   1.000
_cell.angle_alpha   90.00
_cell.angle_beta   90.00
_cell.angle_gamma   90.00
#
_symmetry.space_group_name_H-M   'P 1'
#
loop_
_entity.id
_entity.type
_entity.pdbx_description
1 polymer ?
#
loop_
_entity_poly.entity_id
_entity_poly.type
_entity_poly.pdbx_seq_one_letter_code
_entity_poly.pdbx_strand_id
1 'polypeptide(L)'
;WLDRAISQIYPAYDERLSKYEKIRIQKSNLLKLPEINDELLDVYNYQLIITGSNIILLRQKFIQELKSHAIIKHNNIAEFENFDIEYSVKETKIEDIAKHLEEELQERRAEEIARKQACVGPHRDDVLFYINNRDATKFASQGQQRTVVLALKLAEINLIKEKLGESPILLLDDVLAELDDIRQNYLLKTIEEETQTIITSVDTLLFDDTFLNNVKIYNIKDGNIS
;
A
#
# COMPACT_ATOMS: atom_id res chain seq x y z
N TRP A 1 -3.49 2.24 -0.75
CA TRP A 1 -2.07 2.44 -0.51
C TRP A 1 -1.22 1.58 -1.43
N LEU A 2 -1.31 0.23 -1.36
CA LEU A 2 -0.43 -0.71 -2.06
C LEU A 2 -0.32 -0.41 -3.57
N ASP A 3 -1.45 -0.30 -4.27
CA ASP A 3 -1.45 -0.07 -5.73
C ASP A 3 -0.76 1.25 -6.10
N ARG A 4 -0.97 2.31 -5.31
CA ARG A 4 -0.31 3.61 -5.54
C ARG A 4 1.21 3.50 -5.35
N ALA A 5 1.67 2.77 -4.32
CA ALA A 5 3.09 2.57 -4.05
C ALA A 5 3.76 1.75 -5.17
N ILE A 6 3.10 0.70 -5.65
CA ILE A 6 3.61 -0.11 -6.76
C ILE A 6 3.71 0.70 -8.06
N SER A 7 2.70 1.51 -8.37
CA SER A 7 2.64 2.32 -9.59
C SER A 7 3.79 3.33 -9.68
N GLN A 8 4.28 3.83 -8.55
CA GLN A 8 5.45 4.74 -8.54
C GLN A 8 6.73 4.05 -9.00
N ILE A 9 6.88 2.75 -8.75
CA ILE A 9 8.08 1.97 -9.09
C ILE A 9 7.92 1.22 -10.42
N TYR A 10 6.72 0.74 -10.71
CA TYR A 10 6.40 -0.09 -11.86
C TYR A 10 5.31 0.56 -12.73
N PRO A 11 5.63 1.45 -13.68
CA PRO A 11 4.64 2.18 -14.47
C PRO A 11 3.64 1.29 -15.23
N ALA A 12 4.07 0.10 -15.68
CA ALA A 12 3.19 -0.87 -16.36
C ALA A 12 2.12 -1.47 -15.42
N TYR A 13 2.20 -1.24 -14.11
CA TYR A 13 1.24 -1.75 -13.15
C TYR A 13 -0.15 -1.11 -13.31
N ASP A 14 -0.21 0.20 -13.53
CA ASP A 14 -1.47 0.94 -13.71
C ASP A 14 -2.27 0.44 -14.91
N GLU A 15 -1.58 0.14 -16.02
CA GLU A 15 -2.23 -0.42 -17.21
C GLU A 15 -2.84 -1.80 -16.91
N ARG A 16 -2.08 -2.67 -16.21
CA ARG A 16 -2.56 -3.99 -15.81
C ARG A 16 -3.74 -3.92 -14.85
N LEU A 17 -3.66 -3.05 -13.86
CA LEU A 17 -4.73 -2.82 -12.90
C LEU A 17 -5.99 -2.28 -13.59
N SER A 18 -5.84 -1.31 -14.50
CA SER A 18 -6.94 -0.76 -15.28
C SER A 18 -7.60 -1.82 -16.16
N LYS A 19 -6.83 -2.71 -16.79
CA LYS A 19 -7.35 -3.82 -17.58
C LYS A 19 -8.16 -4.79 -16.71
N TYR A 20 -7.59 -5.18 -15.57
CA TYR A 20 -8.27 -6.05 -14.61
C TYR A 20 -9.60 -5.46 -14.12
N GLU A 21 -9.60 -4.17 -13.74
CA GLU A 21 -10.80 -3.48 -13.27
C GLU A 21 -11.90 -3.42 -14.34
N LYS A 22 -11.55 -3.17 -15.60
CA LYS A 22 -12.52 -3.20 -16.72
C LYS A 22 -13.19 -4.57 -16.83
N ILE A 23 -12.41 -5.66 -16.78
CA ILE A 23 -12.93 -7.03 -16.87
C ILE A 23 -13.83 -7.33 -15.67
N ARG A 24 -13.41 -6.95 -14.45
CA ARG A 24 -14.17 -7.12 -13.21
C ARG A 24 -15.54 -6.42 -13.27
N ILE A 25 -15.56 -5.18 -13.79
CA ILE A 25 -16.79 -4.42 -13.97
C ILE A 25 -17.70 -5.09 -15.01
N GLN A 26 -17.15 -5.55 -16.15
CA GLN A 26 -17.91 -6.25 -17.18
C GLN A 26 -18.52 -7.55 -16.65
N LYS A 27 -17.75 -8.37 -15.93
CA LYS A 27 -18.25 -9.56 -15.24
C LYS A 27 -19.37 -9.21 -14.26
N SER A 28 -19.18 -8.18 -13.42
CA SER A 28 -20.21 -7.77 -12.45
C SER A 28 -21.47 -7.26 -13.13
N ASN A 29 -21.39 -6.66 -14.31
CA ASN A 29 -22.55 -6.24 -15.09
C ASN A 29 -23.28 -7.46 -15.71
N LEU A 30 -22.53 -8.47 -16.20
CA LEU A 30 -23.13 -9.72 -16.66
C LEU A 30 -23.90 -10.43 -15.53
N LEU A 31 -23.34 -10.48 -14.32
CA LEU A 31 -23.99 -11.11 -13.16
C LEU A 31 -25.28 -10.40 -12.69
N LYS A 32 -25.55 -9.17 -13.14
CA LYS A 32 -26.78 -8.43 -12.84
C LYS A 32 -27.93 -8.73 -13.81
N LEU A 33 -27.64 -9.39 -14.92
CA LEU A 33 -28.67 -9.74 -15.92
C LEU A 33 -29.63 -10.78 -15.36
N PRO A 34 -30.91 -10.79 -15.80
CA PRO A 34 -31.89 -11.80 -15.41
C PRO A 34 -31.48 -13.21 -15.83
N GLU A 35 -30.89 -13.33 -17.01
CA GLU A 35 -30.33 -14.57 -17.56
C GLU A 35 -28.81 -14.36 -17.76
N ILE A 36 -28.03 -15.21 -17.12
CA ILE A 36 -26.56 -15.14 -17.19
C ILE A 36 -26.12 -16.08 -18.31
N ASN A 37 -25.36 -15.54 -19.26
CA ASN A 37 -24.70 -16.36 -20.27
C ASN A 37 -23.47 -17.02 -19.63
N ASP A 38 -23.51 -18.33 -19.42
CA ASP A 38 -22.45 -19.10 -18.75
C ASP A 38 -21.14 -19.11 -19.55
N GLU A 39 -21.20 -19.22 -20.88
CA GLU A 39 -20.00 -19.20 -21.72
C GLU A 39 -19.27 -17.85 -21.60
N LEU A 40 -20.02 -16.75 -21.61
CA LEU A 40 -19.44 -15.41 -21.45
C LEU A 40 -18.90 -15.20 -20.04
N LEU A 41 -19.54 -15.76 -19.02
CA LEU A 41 -19.04 -15.72 -17.65
C LEU A 41 -17.71 -16.45 -17.53
N ASP A 42 -17.55 -17.60 -18.17
CA ASP A 42 -16.31 -18.37 -18.17
C ASP A 42 -15.18 -17.63 -18.92
N VAL A 43 -15.50 -16.92 -20.01
CA VAL A 43 -14.54 -16.04 -20.69
C VAL A 43 -14.04 -14.93 -19.75
N TYR A 44 -14.94 -14.27 -19.01
CA TYR A 44 -14.51 -13.26 -18.05
C TYR A 44 -13.71 -13.85 -16.89
N ASN A 45 -14.08 -15.04 -16.38
CA ASN A 45 -13.32 -15.76 -15.35
C ASN A 45 -11.90 -16.02 -15.83
N TYR A 46 -11.71 -16.57 -17.03
CA TYR A 46 -10.41 -16.82 -17.61
C TYR A 46 -9.57 -15.55 -17.73
N GLN A 47 -10.16 -14.44 -18.18
CA GLN A 47 -9.45 -13.16 -18.28
C GLN A 47 -9.08 -12.60 -16.90
N LEU A 48 -9.94 -12.77 -15.89
CA LEU A 48 -9.65 -12.37 -14.50
C LEU A 48 -8.52 -13.20 -13.91
N ILE A 49 -8.46 -14.50 -14.18
CA ILE A 49 -7.36 -15.38 -13.73
C ILE A 49 -6.04 -14.88 -14.30
N ILE A 50 -5.95 -14.67 -15.61
CA ILE A 50 -4.69 -14.21 -16.25
C ILE A 50 -4.26 -12.84 -15.73
N THR A 51 -5.18 -11.88 -15.72
CA THR A 51 -4.82 -10.51 -15.32
C THR A 51 -4.62 -10.41 -13.81
N GLY A 52 -5.43 -11.10 -13.02
CA GLY A 52 -5.37 -11.12 -11.55
C GLY A 52 -4.09 -11.78 -11.05
N SER A 53 -3.68 -12.91 -11.60
CA SER A 53 -2.43 -13.59 -11.22
C SER A 53 -1.20 -12.71 -11.39
N ASN A 54 -1.14 -11.94 -12.47
CA ASN A 54 -0.05 -10.99 -12.71
C ASN A 54 -0.04 -9.84 -11.68
N ILE A 55 -1.21 -9.33 -11.26
CA ILE A 55 -1.33 -8.30 -10.23
C ILE A 55 -0.88 -8.86 -8.88
N ILE A 56 -1.36 -10.06 -8.49
CA ILE A 56 -0.98 -10.73 -7.25
C ILE A 56 0.53 -10.92 -7.18
N LEU A 57 1.14 -11.45 -8.23
CA LEU A 57 2.58 -11.66 -8.29
C LEU A 57 3.38 -10.36 -8.11
N LEU A 58 2.94 -9.25 -8.73
CA LEU A 58 3.59 -7.95 -8.57
C LEU A 58 3.42 -7.39 -7.16
N ARG A 59 2.24 -7.55 -6.55
CA ARG A 59 1.99 -7.14 -5.16
C ARG A 59 2.85 -7.92 -4.17
N GLN A 60 2.95 -9.24 -4.34
CA GLN A 60 3.81 -10.08 -3.51
C GLN A 60 5.29 -9.66 -3.63
N LYS A 61 5.77 -9.47 -4.86
CA LYS A 61 7.13 -9.00 -5.10
C LYS A 61 7.40 -7.68 -4.40
N PHE A 62 6.49 -6.70 -4.54
CA PHE A 62 6.62 -5.40 -3.89
C PHE A 62 6.64 -5.53 -2.36
N ILE A 63 5.72 -6.30 -1.77
CA ILE A 63 5.68 -6.52 -0.32
C ILE A 63 6.97 -7.19 0.17
N GLN A 64 7.50 -8.16 -0.56
CA GLN A 64 8.75 -8.82 -0.21
C GLN A 64 9.95 -7.85 -0.24
N GLU A 65 10.02 -6.98 -1.25
CA GLU A 65 11.06 -5.97 -1.37
C GLU A 65 10.92 -4.89 -0.29
N LEU A 66 9.70 -4.44 0.00
CA LEU A 66 9.41 -3.43 1.03
C LEU A 66 9.69 -3.93 2.45
N LYS A 67 9.44 -5.22 2.71
CA LYS A 67 9.47 -5.85 4.04
C LYS A 67 10.77 -5.57 4.79
N SER A 68 11.93 -5.75 4.16
CA SER A 68 13.23 -5.53 4.78
C SER A 68 13.43 -4.09 5.23
N HIS A 69 13.08 -3.13 4.38
CA HIS A 69 13.15 -1.70 4.70
C HIS A 69 12.16 -1.33 5.82
N ALA A 70 10.92 -1.86 5.76
CA ALA A 70 9.89 -1.57 6.75
C ALA A 70 10.25 -2.09 8.14
N ILE A 71 10.82 -3.30 8.25
CA ILE A 71 11.29 -3.86 9.52
C ILE A 71 12.39 -2.98 10.12
N ILE A 72 13.37 -2.55 9.32
CA ILE A 72 14.46 -1.68 9.80
C ILE A 72 13.90 -0.35 10.31
N LYS A 73 13.03 0.31 9.52
CA LYS A 73 12.44 1.59 9.93
C LYS A 73 11.56 1.46 11.17
N HIS A 74 10.80 0.37 11.29
CA HIS A 74 9.99 0.09 12.48
C HIS A 74 10.85 -0.12 13.73
N ASN A 75 11.89 -0.96 13.65
CA ASN A 75 12.77 -1.25 14.78
C ASN A 75 13.53 -0.01 15.28
N ASN A 76 13.84 0.94 14.40
CA ASN A 76 14.45 2.20 14.78
C ASN A 76 13.54 3.10 15.62
N ILE A 77 12.22 2.91 15.55
CA ILE A 77 11.21 3.65 16.32
C ILE A 77 10.78 2.85 17.56
N ALA A 78 10.66 1.53 17.43
CA ALA A 78 10.11 0.63 18.45
C ALA A 78 10.99 -0.62 18.58
N GLU A 79 12.16 -0.45 19.20
CA GLU A 79 13.25 -1.44 19.30
C GLU A 79 12.82 -2.81 19.86
N PHE A 80 11.81 -2.84 20.73
CA PHE A 80 11.35 -4.08 21.39
C PHE A 80 10.16 -4.74 20.71
N GLU A 81 9.76 -4.27 19.54
CA GLU A 81 8.64 -4.80 18.78
C GLU A 81 9.12 -5.53 17.53
N ASN A 82 8.66 -6.78 17.36
CA ASN A 82 8.88 -7.53 16.12
C ASN A 82 7.77 -7.20 15.13
N PHE A 83 8.10 -6.41 14.11
CA PHE A 83 7.18 -6.08 13.02
C PHE A 83 7.32 -7.06 11.87
N ASP A 84 6.21 -7.48 11.28
CA ASP A 84 6.16 -8.25 10.05
C ASP A 84 5.02 -7.79 9.12
N ILE A 85 5.22 -8.00 7.82
CA ILE A 85 4.26 -7.69 6.77
C ILE A 85 4.20 -8.84 5.76
N GLU A 86 2.98 -9.22 5.37
CA GLU A 86 2.73 -10.30 4.41
C GLU A 86 1.58 -9.93 3.46
N TYR A 87 1.59 -10.52 2.28
CA TYR A 87 0.43 -10.50 1.40
C TYR A 87 -0.46 -11.70 1.69
N SER A 88 -1.78 -11.54 1.59
CA SER A 88 -2.74 -12.58 2.00
C SER A 88 -2.67 -13.86 1.17
N VAL A 89 -2.36 -13.74 -0.14
CA VAL A 89 -2.15 -14.91 -1.04
C VAL A 89 -0.76 -15.48 -0.84
N LYS A 90 -0.66 -16.79 -0.62
CA LYS A 90 0.60 -17.46 -0.26
C LYS A 90 1.31 -18.14 -1.43
N GLU A 91 0.60 -18.47 -2.49
CA GLU A 91 1.14 -19.04 -3.72
C GLU A 91 2.11 -18.04 -4.35
N THR A 92 3.31 -18.49 -4.70
CA THR A 92 4.39 -17.61 -5.22
C THR A 92 4.69 -17.80 -6.69
N LYS A 93 4.22 -18.90 -7.29
CA LYS A 93 4.35 -19.14 -8.72
C LYS A 93 3.09 -18.74 -9.44
N ILE A 94 3.23 -18.17 -10.62
CA ILE A 94 2.09 -17.66 -11.38
C ILE A 94 1.07 -18.75 -11.73
N GLU A 95 1.55 -19.97 -11.96
CA GLU A 95 0.72 -21.14 -12.25
C GLU A 95 -0.12 -21.54 -11.03
N ASP A 96 0.48 -21.53 -9.84
CA ASP A 96 -0.18 -21.88 -8.59
C ASP A 96 -1.20 -20.79 -8.20
N ILE A 97 -0.87 -19.51 -8.40
CA ILE A 97 -1.80 -18.38 -8.21
C ILE A 97 -3.00 -18.49 -9.18
N ALA A 98 -2.73 -18.80 -10.44
CA ALA A 98 -3.79 -18.95 -11.43
C ALA A 98 -4.73 -20.11 -11.07
N LYS A 99 -4.18 -21.24 -10.64
CA LYS A 99 -4.95 -22.39 -10.18
C LYS A 99 -5.78 -22.06 -8.93
N HIS A 100 -5.18 -21.37 -7.95
CA HIS A 100 -5.89 -20.91 -6.76
C HIS A 100 -7.10 -20.02 -7.13
N LEU A 101 -6.91 -19.05 -8.03
CA LEU A 101 -8.01 -18.19 -8.50
C LEU A 101 -9.08 -18.98 -9.25
N GLU A 102 -8.71 -19.99 -10.05
CA GLU A 102 -9.66 -20.84 -10.75
C GLU A 102 -10.50 -21.66 -9.77
N GLU A 103 -9.88 -22.27 -8.76
CA GLU A 103 -10.55 -23.04 -7.71
C GLU A 103 -11.52 -22.14 -6.92
N GLU A 104 -11.08 -20.95 -6.47
CA GLU A 104 -11.95 -20.00 -5.79
C GLU A 104 -13.14 -19.53 -6.65
N LEU A 105 -12.91 -19.27 -7.95
CA LEU A 105 -13.99 -18.87 -8.86
C LEU A 105 -15.03 -19.96 -9.05
N GLN A 106 -14.62 -21.23 -9.05
CA GLN A 106 -15.53 -22.37 -9.11
C GLN A 106 -16.32 -22.53 -7.82
N GLU A 107 -15.64 -22.50 -6.67
CA GLU A 107 -16.25 -22.63 -5.35
C GLU A 107 -17.25 -21.51 -5.05
N ARG A 108 -16.90 -20.28 -5.41
CA ARG A 108 -17.71 -19.09 -5.10
C ARG A 108 -18.66 -18.66 -6.22
N ARG A 109 -18.82 -19.45 -7.30
CA ARG A 109 -19.71 -19.14 -8.43
C ARG A 109 -21.13 -18.82 -7.99
N ALA A 110 -21.72 -19.64 -7.12
CA ALA A 110 -23.07 -19.44 -6.61
C ALA A 110 -23.18 -18.14 -5.77
N GLU A 111 -22.15 -17.82 -4.99
CA GLU A 111 -22.07 -16.58 -4.22
C GLU A 111 -22.01 -15.35 -5.13
N GLU A 112 -21.19 -15.37 -6.18
CA GLU A 112 -21.06 -14.28 -7.15
C GLU A 112 -22.39 -14.00 -7.87
N ILE A 113 -23.09 -15.06 -8.27
CA ILE A 113 -24.42 -14.96 -8.89
C ILE A 113 -25.43 -14.36 -7.91
N ALA A 114 -25.47 -14.86 -6.67
CA ALA A 114 -26.40 -14.36 -5.65
C ALA A 114 -26.12 -12.89 -5.29
N ARG A 115 -24.84 -12.50 -5.17
CA ARG A 115 -24.42 -11.12 -4.86
C ARG A 115 -24.41 -10.19 -6.07
N LYS A 116 -24.56 -10.72 -7.28
CA LYS A 116 -24.50 -9.97 -8.55
C LYS A 116 -23.22 -9.15 -8.73
N GLN A 117 -22.08 -9.68 -8.27
CA GLN A 117 -20.78 -9.02 -8.34
C GLN A 117 -19.62 -10.01 -8.29
N ALA A 118 -18.48 -9.62 -8.85
CA ALA A 118 -17.25 -10.39 -8.73
C ALA A 118 -16.76 -10.40 -7.27
N CYS A 119 -16.52 -11.60 -6.73
CA CYS A 119 -16.13 -11.82 -5.34
C CYS A 119 -14.72 -12.44 -5.18
N VAL A 120 -14.07 -12.78 -6.28
CA VAL A 120 -12.75 -13.44 -6.29
C VAL A 120 -11.74 -12.61 -7.07
N GLY A 121 -10.51 -12.55 -6.56
CA GLY A 121 -9.37 -11.91 -7.21
C GLY A 121 -8.72 -10.79 -6.39
N PRO A 122 -7.66 -10.15 -6.92
CA PRO A 122 -6.79 -9.20 -6.19
C PRO A 122 -7.50 -7.99 -5.58
N HIS A 123 -8.72 -7.66 -5.98
CA HIS A 123 -9.53 -6.62 -5.35
C HIS A 123 -10.14 -7.06 -3.99
N ARG A 124 -9.94 -8.32 -3.58
CA ARG A 124 -10.34 -8.90 -2.29
C ARG A 124 -9.16 -9.26 -1.41
N ASP A 125 -7.96 -9.24 -1.97
CA ASP A 125 -6.75 -9.54 -1.23
C ASP A 125 -6.41 -8.41 -0.26
N ASP A 126 -5.67 -8.75 0.77
CA ASP A 126 -5.27 -7.83 1.83
C ASP A 126 -3.76 -7.90 2.09
N VAL A 127 -3.24 -6.89 2.75
CA VAL A 127 -1.89 -6.86 3.31
C VAL A 127 -2.02 -7.06 4.82
N LEU A 128 -1.33 -8.06 5.33
CA LEU A 128 -1.38 -8.47 6.72
C LEU A 128 -0.18 -7.85 7.46
N PHE A 129 -0.46 -7.18 8.57
CA PHE A 129 0.55 -6.56 9.42
C PHE A 129 0.57 -7.24 10.77
N TYR A 130 1.75 -7.58 11.25
CA TYR A 130 1.93 -8.24 12.54
C TYR A 130 2.88 -7.45 13.42
N ILE A 131 2.54 -7.35 14.72
CA ILE A 131 3.44 -6.88 15.78
C ILE A 131 3.50 -7.96 16.86
N ASN A 132 4.71 -8.45 17.16
CA ASN A 132 4.93 -9.54 18.08
C ASN A 132 4.05 -10.78 17.77
N ASN A 133 3.97 -11.14 16.49
CA ASN A 133 3.15 -12.23 15.94
C ASN A 133 1.62 -12.09 16.17
N ARG A 134 1.14 -10.89 16.44
CA ARG A 134 -0.29 -10.60 16.56
C ARG A 134 -0.74 -9.70 15.41
N ASP A 135 -1.92 -9.96 14.89
CA ASP A 135 -2.57 -9.15 13.85
C ASP A 135 -2.68 -7.68 14.33
N ALA A 136 -1.90 -6.80 13.70
CA ALA A 136 -1.84 -5.39 14.08
C ALA A 136 -3.14 -4.64 13.79
N THR A 137 -3.93 -5.08 12.83
CA THR A 137 -5.23 -4.45 12.52
C THR A 137 -6.24 -4.61 13.64
N LYS A 138 -6.12 -5.68 14.45
CA LYS A 138 -7.04 -5.99 15.55
C LYS A 138 -6.49 -5.62 16.92
N PHE A 139 -5.18 -5.73 17.13
CA PHE A 139 -4.59 -5.71 18.46
C PHE A 139 -3.58 -4.58 18.68
N ALA A 140 -3.15 -3.85 17.65
CA ALA A 140 -2.20 -2.77 17.81
C ALA A 140 -2.84 -1.54 18.48
N SER A 141 -2.11 -0.93 19.43
CA SER A 141 -2.45 0.37 19.99
C SER A 141 -2.38 1.46 18.91
N GLN A 142 -3.00 2.61 19.15
CA GLN A 142 -2.90 3.76 18.21
C GLN A 142 -1.45 4.17 17.95
N GLY A 143 -0.59 4.17 18.98
CA GLY A 143 0.83 4.45 18.84
C GLY A 143 1.54 3.43 17.94
N GLN A 144 1.27 2.14 18.10
CA GLN A 144 1.80 1.08 17.24
C GLN A 144 1.33 1.24 15.79
N GLN A 145 0.05 1.52 15.56
CA GLN A 145 -0.48 1.77 14.21
C GLN A 145 0.23 2.95 13.53
N ARG A 146 0.46 4.07 14.26
CA ARG A 146 1.22 5.22 13.76
C ARG A 146 2.67 4.85 13.43
N THR A 147 3.31 4.02 14.28
CA THR A 147 4.67 3.50 14.00
C THR A 147 4.70 2.69 12.71
N VAL A 148 3.76 1.77 12.52
CA VAL A 148 3.66 0.97 11.28
C VAL A 148 3.49 1.86 10.06
N VAL A 149 2.55 2.81 10.09
CA VAL A 149 2.32 3.73 8.96
C VAL A 149 3.57 4.54 8.63
N LEU A 150 4.24 5.09 9.64
CA LEU A 150 5.47 5.86 9.45
C LEU A 150 6.60 4.99 8.89
N ALA A 151 6.81 3.81 9.46
CA ALA A 151 7.83 2.86 9.00
C ALA A 151 7.60 2.45 7.52
N LEU A 152 6.36 2.19 7.13
CA LEU A 152 6.01 1.87 5.74
C LEU A 152 6.29 3.02 4.79
N LYS A 153 5.94 4.26 5.17
CA LYS A 153 6.20 5.45 4.35
C LYS A 153 7.69 5.72 4.15
N LEU A 154 8.48 5.58 5.20
CA LEU A 154 9.93 5.73 5.09
C LEU A 154 10.57 4.57 4.32
N ALA A 155 10.03 3.36 4.44
CA ALA A 155 10.46 2.21 3.64
C ALA A 155 10.16 2.39 2.14
N GLU A 156 9.00 2.98 1.78
CA GLU A 156 8.69 3.34 0.39
C GLU A 156 9.74 4.26 -0.22
N ILE A 157 10.18 5.29 0.52
CA ILE A 157 11.21 6.23 0.06
C ILE A 157 12.50 5.49 -0.28
N ASN A 158 12.95 4.61 0.62
CA ASN A 158 14.17 3.83 0.41
C ASN A 158 14.04 2.88 -0.78
N LEU A 159 12.90 2.20 -0.91
CA LEU A 159 12.65 1.29 -2.02
C LEU A 159 12.59 2.04 -3.37
N ILE A 160 11.93 3.20 -3.43
CA ILE A 160 11.89 4.05 -4.62
C ILE A 160 13.32 4.46 -5.02
N LYS A 161 14.11 4.95 -4.07
CA LYS A 161 15.51 5.35 -4.29
C LYS A 161 16.36 4.19 -4.80
N GLU A 162 16.19 2.99 -4.23
CA GLU A 162 16.89 1.78 -4.68
C GLU A 162 16.52 1.39 -6.11
N LYS A 163 15.22 1.46 -6.46
CA LYS A 163 14.71 1.00 -7.76
C LYS A 163 14.90 2.01 -8.89
N LEU A 164 14.75 3.30 -8.60
CA LEU A 164 14.79 4.36 -9.62
C LEU A 164 16.12 5.13 -9.63
N GLY A 165 16.94 4.99 -8.59
CA GLY A 165 18.20 5.74 -8.45
C GLY A 165 18.01 7.20 -8.06
N GLU A 166 16.78 7.65 -7.83
CA GLU A 166 16.41 9.03 -7.48
C GLU A 166 15.55 9.05 -6.22
N SER A 167 15.78 10.03 -5.36
CA SER A 167 14.94 10.24 -4.17
C SER A 167 13.61 10.89 -4.56
N PRO A 168 12.46 10.40 -4.07
CA PRO A 168 11.18 11.05 -4.30
C PRO A 168 11.08 12.37 -3.54
N ILE A 169 10.17 13.25 -3.95
CA ILE A 169 9.78 14.42 -3.15
C ILE A 169 8.78 13.95 -2.10
N LEU A 170 9.04 14.24 -0.82
CA LEU A 170 8.16 13.90 0.29
C LEU A 170 7.25 15.07 0.64
N LEU A 171 5.95 14.82 0.66
CA LEU A 171 4.94 15.79 1.08
C LEU A 171 4.36 15.33 2.42
N LEU A 172 4.51 16.15 3.47
CA LEU A 172 3.99 15.90 4.81
C LEU A 172 2.98 16.99 5.16
N ASP A 173 1.70 16.64 5.09
CA ASP A 173 0.60 17.57 5.36
C ASP A 173 0.09 17.37 6.78
N ASP A 174 0.45 18.27 7.68
CA ASP A 174 0.11 18.32 9.12
C ASP A 174 0.43 17.00 9.91
N VAL A 175 1.33 16.17 9.38
CA VAL A 175 1.62 14.84 9.93
C VAL A 175 2.26 14.91 11.32
N LEU A 176 3.07 15.96 11.58
CA LEU A 176 3.82 16.07 12.84
C LEU A 176 2.90 16.26 14.04
N ALA A 177 1.79 16.97 13.89
CA ALA A 177 0.83 17.19 14.97
C ALA A 177 0.19 15.89 15.48
N GLU A 178 0.21 14.83 14.67
CA GLU A 178 -0.35 13.53 15.03
C GLU A 178 0.68 12.57 15.69
N LEU A 179 1.95 12.94 15.71
CA LEU A 179 3.05 12.10 16.22
C LEU A 179 3.49 12.57 17.60
N ASP A 180 3.95 11.63 18.43
CA ASP A 180 4.66 11.94 19.65
C ASP A 180 6.12 12.36 19.37
N ASP A 181 6.81 12.89 20.38
CA ASP A 181 8.15 13.44 20.26
C ASP A 181 9.17 12.42 19.69
N ILE A 182 9.05 11.14 20.05
CA ILE A 182 9.97 10.10 19.58
C ILE A 182 9.82 9.92 18.07
N ARG A 183 8.57 9.82 17.58
CA ARG A 183 8.27 9.64 16.16
C ARG A 183 8.54 10.87 15.33
N GLN A 184 8.26 12.07 15.90
CA GLN A 184 8.59 13.35 15.27
C GLN A 184 10.10 13.46 15.05
N ASN A 185 10.91 13.27 16.10
CA ASN A 185 12.36 13.34 16.02
C ASN A 185 12.95 12.32 15.05
N TYR A 186 12.42 11.08 15.04
CA TYR A 186 12.88 10.08 14.10
C TYR A 186 12.54 10.45 12.65
N LEU A 187 11.32 10.94 12.39
CA LEU A 187 10.91 11.40 11.06
C LEU A 187 11.79 12.54 10.59
N LEU A 188 11.91 13.61 11.37
CA LEU A 188 12.70 14.80 11.01
C LEU A 188 14.16 14.44 10.71
N LYS A 189 14.80 13.66 11.58
CA LYS A 189 16.16 13.18 11.35
C LYS A 189 16.32 12.35 10.07
N THR A 190 15.34 11.48 9.79
CA THR A 190 15.40 10.60 8.59
C THR A 190 15.24 11.40 7.31
N ILE A 191 14.37 12.42 7.29
CA ILE A 191 14.11 13.21 6.07
C ILE A 191 15.22 14.21 5.76
N GLU A 192 15.94 14.76 6.76
CA GLU A 192 17.07 15.66 6.54
C GLU A 192 18.19 15.02 5.70
N GLU A 193 18.38 13.72 5.86
CA GLU A 193 19.48 12.99 5.22
C GLU A 193 19.13 12.44 3.83
N GLU A 194 17.86 12.26 3.52
CA GLU A 194 17.48 11.35 2.43
C GLU A 194 16.71 11.98 1.26
N THR A 195 15.95 13.09 1.47
CA THR A 195 15.00 13.51 0.41
C THR A 195 14.57 14.97 0.50
N GLN A 196 14.24 15.58 -0.64
CA GLN A 196 13.57 16.89 -0.67
C GLN A 196 12.19 16.76 -0.05
N THR A 197 11.93 17.55 1.02
CA THR A 197 10.67 17.44 1.77
C THR A 197 9.95 18.78 1.83
N ILE A 198 8.65 18.75 1.68
CA ILE A 198 7.74 19.88 1.91
C ILE A 198 6.84 19.50 3.08
N ILE A 199 6.88 20.32 4.14
CA ILE A 199 6.10 20.08 5.36
C ILE A 199 5.14 21.24 5.53
N THR A 200 3.86 20.97 5.77
CA THR A 200 2.90 21.95 6.25
C THR A 200 2.68 21.78 7.75
N SER A 201 2.56 22.88 8.47
CA SER A 201 2.27 22.90 9.90
C SER A 201 1.52 24.17 10.27
N VAL A 202 0.73 24.11 11.34
CA VAL A 202 -0.03 25.28 11.86
C VAL A 202 0.94 26.32 12.47
N ASP A 203 2.00 25.85 13.09
CA ASP A 203 3.06 26.68 13.69
C ASP A 203 4.44 26.00 13.61
N THR A 204 5.47 26.69 14.09
CA THR A 204 6.84 26.20 14.11
C THR A 204 7.28 25.61 15.47
N LEU A 205 6.38 25.56 16.45
CA LEU A 205 6.71 25.12 17.82
C LEU A 205 7.08 23.62 17.92
N LEU A 206 6.68 22.85 16.92
CA LEU A 206 6.99 21.42 16.83
C LEU A 206 8.41 21.13 16.35
N PHE A 207 9.16 22.16 15.95
CA PHE A 207 10.50 22.01 15.38
C PHE A 207 11.54 22.63 16.30
N ASP A 208 12.67 21.98 16.45
CA ASP A 208 13.79 22.56 17.16
C ASP A 208 14.53 23.64 16.31
N ASP A 209 15.30 24.49 16.97
CA ASP A 209 16.07 25.57 16.33
C ASP A 209 17.08 25.02 15.32
N THR A 210 17.62 23.82 15.55
CA THR A 210 18.58 23.19 14.66
C THR A 210 17.95 22.84 13.33
N PHE A 211 16.76 22.24 13.38
CA PHE A 211 15.97 21.93 12.18
C PHE A 211 15.57 23.20 11.43
N LEU A 212 15.01 24.19 12.14
CA LEU A 212 14.53 25.44 11.54
C LEU A 212 15.65 26.23 10.84
N ASN A 213 16.89 26.16 11.33
CA ASN A 213 18.03 26.81 10.69
C ASN A 213 18.46 26.16 9.36
N ASN A 214 18.03 24.93 9.10
CA ASN A 214 18.40 24.17 7.90
C ASN A 214 17.28 24.11 6.85
N VAL A 215 16.14 24.76 7.11
CA VAL A 215 14.98 24.72 6.21
C VAL A 215 14.57 26.11 5.73
N LYS A 216 13.89 26.18 4.59
CA LYS A 216 13.28 27.42 4.12
C LYS A 216 11.83 27.48 4.59
N ILE A 217 11.51 28.51 5.38
CA ILE A 217 10.17 28.73 5.93
C ILE A 217 9.39 29.68 5.04
N TYR A 218 8.18 29.32 4.72
CA TYR A 218 7.21 30.14 4.03
C TYR A 218 5.97 30.31 4.92
N ASN A 219 5.62 31.55 5.23
CA ASN A 219 4.39 31.85 5.94
C ASN A 219 3.25 32.08 4.94
N ILE A 220 2.12 31.43 5.16
CA ILE A 220 0.91 31.62 4.33
C ILE A 220 -0.15 32.32 5.16
N LYS A 221 -0.55 33.52 4.74
CA LYS A 221 -1.62 34.28 5.36
C LYS A 221 -2.57 34.81 4.29
N ASP A 222 -3.86 34.53 4.45
CA ASP A 222 -4.92 34.96 3.51
C ASP A 222 -4.61 34.57 2.04
N GLY A 223 -4.01 33.40 1.82
CA GLY A 223 -3.63 32.89 0.49
C GLY A 223 -2.34 33.53 -0.09
N ASN A 224 -1.66 34.38 0.65
CA ASN A 224 -0.40 35.01 0.23
C ASN A 224 0.79 34.38 0.95
N ILE A 225 1.90 34.22 0.24
CA ILE A 225 3.17 33.71 0.74
C ILE A 225 4.04 34.91 1.14
N SER A 226 4.60 34.86 2.34
CA SER A 226 5.54 35.85 2.89
C SER A 226 6.78 35.20 3.47
#